data_a72bb36750ba2e3f811b8547e35854f2
#
_entry.id   a72bb36750ba2e3f811b8547e35854f2
#
_cell.length_a   1.000
_cell.length_b   1.000
_cell.length_c   1.000
_cell.angle_alpha   90.00
_cell.angle_beta   90.00
_cell.angle_gamma   90.00
#
_symmetry.space_group_name_H-M   'P 1'
#
loop_
_entity.id
_entity.type
_entity.pdbx_description
1 polymer ?
#
loop_
_entity_poly.entity_id
_entity_poly.type
_entity_poly.pdbx_seq_one_letter_code
_entity_poly.pdbx_strand_id
1 'polypeptide(L)'
;MELNEKNLPLAKWLIDKTNTKDYRIGNLLGMKHPKVDGDLLKIVGGRDELVRQAKVLERIPALGGEEYLHFDWREMNTDITRIDYRVEVIPRLCELIGIMDPRERQLQAITRVCKLQEDVSGSCLFAYCNHVLEQLNKGNTKELSKAEDEEFLKCLKALADLKEPEWKRVFSSKVFEKKNDITPSKVFERIYQGAVIEALKYSPQYDEGMSDDEILAAHGILSYSQTLEWKGAVEYCMTDRNGTAIEKKIDTSLNYYGTVLNAQTLEHAVPTLQKGVEKIIVIENKANYESMEYDPEVLYIFCHGYFSPKEIR
;
A
#
# COMPACT_ATOMS: atom_id res chain seq x y z
N MET A 1 29.77 -11.52 26.51
CA MET A 1 29.44 -10.35 25.67
C MET A 1 28.49 -10.87 24.62
N GLU A 2 27.28 -10.36 24.58
CA GLU A 2 26.27 -10.78 23.62
C GLU A 2 26.68 -10.30 22.23
N LEU A 3 26.75 -11.22 21.27
CA LEU A 3 27.14 -10.90 19.90
C LEU A 3 25.92 -10.37 19.16
N ASN A 4 26.02 -9.20 18.56
CA ASN A 4 24.94 -8.54 17.80
C ASN A 4 25.53 -7.65 16.68
N GLU A 5 24.67 -7.11 15.82
CA GLU A 5 25.09 -6.28 14.68
C GLU A 5 25.91 -5.02 15.06
N LYS A 6 25.78 -4.51 16.30
CA LYS A 6 26.53 -3.33 16.77
C LYS A 6 27.95 -3.64 17.17
N ASN A 7 28.19 -4.84 17.71
CA ASN A 7 29.52 -5.25 18.20
C ASN A 7 30.24 -6.22 17.26
N LEU A 8 29.57 -6.67 16.19
CA LEU A 8 30.16 -7.44 15.08
C LEU A 8 29.76 -6.86 13.71
N PRO A 9 30.09 -5.60 13.42
CA PRO A 9 29.77 -4.98 12.13
C PRO A 9 30.40 -5.70 10.93
N LEU A 10 31.48 -6.46 11.09
CA LEU A 10 32.05 -7.32 10.05
C LEU A 10 31.06 -8.42 9.60
N ALA A 11 30.42 -9.09 10.56
CA ALA A 11 29.39 -10.11 10.26
C ALA A 11 28.19 -9.46 9.50
N LYS A 12 27.73 -8.32 9.97
CA LYS A 12 26.67 -7.54 9.30
C LYS A 12 27.08 -7.17 7.88
N TRP A 13 28.29 -6.70 7.67
CA TRP A 13 28.79 -6.32 6.36
C TRP A 13 28.85 -7.52 5.39
N LEU A 14 29.30 -8.71 5.85
CA LEU A 14 29.30 -9.92 5.02
C LEU A 14 27.89 -10.32 4.58
N ILE A 15 26.91 -10.21 5.47
CA ILE A 15 25.50 -10.46 5.18
C ILE A 15 24.99 -9.45 4.14
N ASP A 16 25.24 -8.15 4.34
CA ASP A 16 24.77 -7.10 3.43
C ASP A 16 25.41 -7.21 2.04
N LYS A 17 26.69 -7.56 1.95
CA LYS A 17 27.38 -7.83 0.67
C LYS A 17 26.81 -9.04 -0.06
N THR A 18 26.30 -10.03 0.67
CA THR A 18 25.69 -11.23 0.07
C THR A 18 24.23 -10.99 -0.29
N ASN A 19 23.54 -10.07 0.35
CA ASN A 19 22.12 -9.80 0.18
C ASN A 19 21.76 -9.24 -1.22
N THR A 20 22.02 -10.06 -2.25
CA THR A 20 21.67 -9.81 -3.66
C THR A 20 20.33 -10.47 -4.02
N LYS A 21 19.80 -10.16 -5.19
CA LYS A 21 18.60 -10.85 -5.72
C LYS A 21 18.81 -12.35 -5.77
N ASP A 22 19.94 -12.79 -6.33
CA ASP A 22 20.26 -14.23 -6.48
C ASP A 22 20.36 -14.93 -5.12
N TYR A 23 20.88 -14.25 -4.09
CA TYR A 23 20.91 -14.80 -2.74
C TYR A 23 19.50 -15.00 -2.20
N ARG A 24 18.65 -13.98 -2.28
CA ARG A 24 17.28 -14.01 -1.74
C ARG A 24 16.41 -15.10 -2.35
N ILE A 25 16.62 -15.41 -3.64
CA ILE A 25 15.89 -16.50 -4.34
C ILE A 25 16.62 -17.85 -4.31
N GLY A 26 17.73 -17.95 -3.59
CA GLY A 26 18.47 -19.20 -3.42
C GLY A 26 19.38 -19.60 -4.58
N ASN A 27 19.59 -18.75 -5.57
CA ASN A 27 20.42 -19.03 -6.75
C ASN A 27 21.90 -18.71 -6.54
N LEU A 28 22.27 -18.02 -5.45
CA LEU A 28 23.65 -17.68 -5.15
C LEU A 28 24.29 -18.80 -4.34
N LEU A 29 25.35 -19.41 -4.89
CA LEU A 29 26.10 -20.50 -4.29
C LEU A 29 27.61 -20.23 -4.35
N GLY A 30 28.38 -20.99 -3.59
CA GLY A 30 29.84 -21.04 -3.67
C GLY A 30 30.58 -20.00 -2.85
N MET A 31 31.86 -19.82 -3.18
CA MET A 31 32.79 -18.97 -2.46
C MET A 31 32.69 -17.50 -2.91
N LYS A 32 32.78 -16.58 -1.97
CA LYS A 32 32.86 -15.13 -2.18
C LYS A 32 34.20 -14.59 -1.69
N HIS A 33 34.72 -13.60 -2.39
CA HIS A 33 36.04 -13.00 -2.16
C HIS A 33 35.92 -11.46 -2.13
N PRO A 34 35.22 -10.89 -1.15
CA PRO A 34 35.10 -9.42 -1.09
C PRO A 34 36.47 -8.79 -0.77
N LYS A 35 36.70 -7.62 -1.35
CA LYS A 35 37.92 -6.85 -1.09
C LYS A 35 37.89 -6.21 0.30
N VAL A 36 39.04 -6.22 0.97
CA VAL A 36 39.26 -5.40 2.16
C VAL A 36 39.60 -3.99 1.69
N ASP A 37 38.62 -3.12 1.68
CA ASP A 37 38.72 -1.74 1.18
C ASP A 37 38.44 -0.70 2.26
N GLY A 38 38.60 0.57 1.90
CA GLY A 38 38.37 1.68 2.83
C GLY A 38 36.93 1.78 3.34
N ASP A 39 35.95 1.27 2.58
CA ASP A 39 34.55 1.27 2.99
C ASP A 39 34.29 0.22 4.08
N LEU A 40 34.85 -0.98 3.92
CA LEU A 40 34.82 -1.98 4.98
C LEU A 40 35.46 -1.44 6.26
N LEU A 41 36.68 -0.84 6.16
CA LEU A 41 37.39 -0.29 7.31
C LEU A 41 36.60 0.80 8.05
N LYS A 42 35.87 1.66 7.32
CA LYS A 42 34.97 2.65 7.94
C LYS A 42 33.82 1.98 8.71
N ILE A 43 33.21 0.95 8.12
CA ILE A 43 32.07 0.26 8.73
C ILE A 43 32.48 -0.49 10.00
N VAL A 44 33.64 -1.16 9.98
CA VAL A 44 34.10 -1.94 11.13
C VAL A 44 34.82 -1.11 12.20
N GLY A 45 35.17 0.15 11.92
CA GLY A 45 35.84 1.03 12.89
C GLY A 45 37.37 1.01 12.82
N GLY A 46 37.96 0.60 11.68
CA GLY A 46 39.39 0.60 11.42
C GLY A 46 40.03 -0.78 11.36
N ARG A 47 41.36 -0.80 11.09
CA ARG A 47 42.10 -2.06 10.90
C ARG A 47 42.18 -2.93 12.16
N ASP A 48 42.48 -2.33 13.30
CA ASP A 48 42.58 -3.07 14.56
C ASP A 48 41.26 -3.73 14.94
N GLU A 49 40.15 -3.05 14.70
CA GLU A 49 38.82 -3.56 14.95
C GLU A 49 38.44 -4.68 13.96
N LEU A 50 38.83 -4.57 12.68
CA LEU A 50 38.68 -5.63 11.70
C LEU A 50 39.42 -6.91 12.16
N VAL A 51 40.69 -6.77 12.56
CA VAL A 51 41.51 -7.86 13.09
C VAL A 51 40.87 -8.49 14.33
N ARG A 52 40.37 -7.66 15.26
CA ARG A 52 39.68 -8.16 16.47
C ARG A 52 38.44 -8.97 16.13
N GLN A 53 37.60 -8.47 15.23
CA GLN A 53 36.35 -9.14 14.85
C GLN A 53 36.61 -10.42 14.06
N ALA A 54 37.60 -10.45 13.16
CA ALA A 54 37.99 -11.64 12.43
C ALA A 54 38.45 -12.77 13.39
N LYS A 55 39.31 -12.45 14.36
CA LYS A 55 39.74 -13.40 15.40
C LYS A 55 38.58 -13.93 16.26
N VAL A 56 37.53 -13.11 16.47
CA VAL A 56 36.32 -13.56 17.14
C VAL A 56 35.55 -14.54 16.26
N LEU A 57 35.36 -14.24 14.98
CA LEU A 57 34.58 -15.07 14.05
C LEU A 57 35.29 -16.43 13.80
N GLU A 58 36.62 -16.45 13.62
CA GLU A 58 37.38 -17.68 13.44
C GLU A 58 37.24 -18.66 14.61
N ARG A 59 37.04 -18.16 15.83
CA ARG A 59 36.92 -18.98 17.04
C ARG A 59 35.51 -19.56 17.25
N ILE A 60 34.55 -19.22 16.39
CA ILE A 60 33.16 -19.69 16.54
C ILE A 60 32.98 -21.00 15.74
N PRO A 61 32.91 -22.17 16.40
CA PRO A 61 32.79 -23.46 15.70
C PRO A 61 31.51 -23.56 14.85
N ALA A 62 30.47 -22.90 15.27
CA ALA A 62 29.18 -22.86 14.56
C ALA A 62 29.29 -22.29 13.14
N LEU A 63 30.30 -21.47 12.83
CA LEU A 63 30.53 -20.94 11.48
C LEU A 63 31.15 -21.95 10.52
N GLY A 64 31.61 -23.15 11.00
CA GLY A 64 32.08 -24.26 10.18
C GLY A 64 33.57 -24.22 9.86
N GLY A 65 34.34 -23.34 10.53
CA GLY A 65 35.80 -23.26 10.40
C GLY A 65 36.27 -22.64 9.07
N GLU A 66 37.58 -22.85 8.76
CA GLU A 66 38.26 -22.24 7.61
C GLU A 66 37.66 -22.61 6.25
N GLU A 67 36.98 -23.73 6.14
CA GLU A 67 36.30 -24.14 4.91
C GLU A 67 35.14 -23.21 4.54
N TYR A 68 34.49 -22.60 5.54
CA TYR A 68 33.31 -21.74 5.36
C TYR A 68 33.59 -20.22 5.48
N LEU A 69 34.57 -19.88 6.34
CA LEU A 69 34.98 -18.48 6.55
C LEU A 69 36.47 -18.47 6.83
N HIS A 70 37.25 -17.86 5.94
CA HIS A 70 38.71 -17.79 6.01
C HIS A 70 39.19 -16.35 5.87
N PHE A 71 40.24 -16.00 6.64
CA PHE A 71 40.92 -14.71 6.60
C PHE A 71 42.39 -14.93 6.24
N ASP A 72 42.85 -14.31 5.15
CA ASP A 72 44.28 -14.32 4.82
C ASP A 72 45.00 -13.27 5.68
N TRP A 73 45.81 -13.75 6.59
CA TRP A 73 46.57 -12.93 7.51
C TRP A 73 47.90 -12.49 6.92
N ARG A 74 48.29 -11.25 7.25
CA ARG A 74 49.57 -10.66 6.92
C ARG A 74 50.36 -10.40 8.21
N GLU A 75 51.73 -10.48 8.14
CA GLU A 75 52.65 -9.99 9.18
C GLU A 75 52.25 -10.44 10.61
N MET A 76 52.37 -11.71 10.91
CA MET A 76 52.10 -12.31 12.23
C MET A 76 50.66 -12.01 12.76
N ASN A 77 49.65 -12.03 11.89
CA ASN A 77 48.24 -11.81 12.22
C ASN A 77 47.91 -10.37 12.70
N THR A 78 48.63 -9.37 12.17
CA THR A 78 48.41 -7.96 12.48
C THR A 78 47.54 -7.27 11.46
N ASP A 79 47.36 -7.82 10.27
CA ASP A 79 46.50 -7.27 9.20
C ASP A 79 45.81 -8.38 8.41
N ILE A 80 44.69 -8.05 7.76
CA ILE A 80 43.94 -8.93 6.90
C ILE A 80 44.00 -8.43 5.47
N THR A 81 44.41 -9.28 4.53
CA THR A 81 44.54 -8.93 3.12
C THR A 81 43.35 -9.38 2.29
N ARG A 82 42.68 -10.45 2.72
CA ARG A 82 41.56 -11.04 1.98
C ARG A 82 40.59 -11.73 2.94
N ILE A 83 39.37 -11.77 2.56
CA ILE A 83 38.27 -12.49 3.24
C ILE A 83 37.64 -13.41 2.22
N ASP A 84 37.61 -14.69 2.54
CA ASP A 84 36.93 -15.70 1.73
C ASP A 84 35.85 -16.35 2.56
N TYR A 85 34.64 -16.47 1.99
CA TYR A 85 33.55 -17.14 2.70
C TYR A 85 32.61 -17.85 1.74
N ARG A 86 32.07 -18.98 2.19
CA ARG A 86 30.98 -19.65 1.49
C ARG A 86 29.64 -18.98 1.80
N VAL A 87 28.77 -18.92 0.79
CA VAL A 87 27.43 -18.33 0.94
C VAL A 87 26.63 -19.01 2.04
N GLU A 88 26.89 -20.29 2.27
CA GLU A 88 26.26 -21.15 3.28
C GLU A 88 26.58 -20.73 4.73
N VAL A 89 27.55 -19.85 4.95
CA VAL A 89 27.84 -19.30 6.28
C VAL A 89 26.86 -18.18 6.68
N ILE A 90 26.22 -17.55 5.70
CA ILE A 90 25.38 -16.39 5.94
C ILE A 90 24.22 -16.65 6.92
N PRO A 91 23.44 -17.74 6.80
CA PRO A 91 22.40 -18.05 7.79
C PRO A 91 22.95 -18.13 9.23
N ARG A 92 24.13 -18.74 9.40
CA ARG A 92 24.81 -18.87 10.70
C ARG A 92 25.30 -17.52 11.24
N LEU A 93 25.77 -16.63 10.36
CA LEU A 93 26.14 -15.26 10.74
C LEU A 93 24.90 -14.45 11.15
N CYS A 94 23.77 -14.63 10.45
CA CYS A 94 22.49 -14.00 10.81
C CYS A 94 22.04 -14.45 12.21
N GLU A 95 22.04 -15.74 12.47
CA GLU A 95 21.71 -16.30 13.79
C GLU A 95 22.65 -15.78 14.88
N LEU A 96 23.97 -15.72 14.61
CA LEU A 96 24.97 -15.22 15.53
C LEU A 96 24.73 -13.78 15.99
N ILE A 97 24.31 -12.91 15.11
CA ILE A 97 24.09 -11.49 15.43
C ILE A 97 22.61 -11.13 15.66
N GLY A 98 21.73 -12.15 15.68
CA GLY A 98 20.31 -12.01 16.01
C GLY A 98 19.48 -11.28 14.96
N ILE A 99 19.81 -11.42 13.67
CA ILE A 99 19.02 -10.87 12.57
C ILE A 99 18.44 -11.99 11.71
N MET A 100 17.34 -11.71 11.04
CA MET A 100 16.73 -12.66 10.11
C MET A 100 17.55 -12.76 8.82
N ASP A 101 17.77 -13.99 8.33
CA ASP A 101 18.38 -14.23 7.02
C ASP A 101 17.53 -13.55 5.91
N PRO A 102 18.15 -12.74 5.02
CA PRO A 102 17.44 -12.12 3.90
C PRO A 102 16.67 -13.10 3.00
N ARG A 103 17.13 -14.35 2.88
CA ARG A 103 16.46 -15.43 2.15
C ARG A 103 15.20 -15.88 2.88
N GLU A 104 15.30 -16.11 4.17
CA GLU A 104 14.15 -16.48 5.01
C GLU A 104 13.13 -15.35 5.06
N ARG A 105 13.58 -14.11 5.21
CA ARG A 105 12.75 -12.91 5.17
C ARG A 105 11.94 -12.82 3.87
N GLN A 106 12.60 -13.07 2.73
CA GLN A 106 11.96 -13.10 1.41
C GLN A 106 10.88 -14.19 1.33
N LEU A 107 11.20 -15.39 1.80
CA LEU A 107 10.28 -16.54 1.78
C LEU A 107 9.06 -16.31 2.67
N GLN A 108 9.24 -15.72 3.85
CA GLN A 108 8.13 -15.36 4.74
C GLN A 108 7.21 -14.31 4.10
N ALA A 109 7.77 -13.31 3.42
CA ALA A 109 6.99 -12.31 2.68
C ALA A 109 6.17 -12.96 1.56
N ILE A 110 6.78 -13.86 0.78
CA ILE A 110 6.08 -14.62 -0.27
C ILE A 110 4.92 -15.41 0.35
N THR A 111 5.16 -16.12 1.45
CA THR A 111 4.12 -16.93 2.12
C THR A 111 2.95 -16.08 2.60
N ARG A 112 3.20 -14.89 3.17
CA ARG A 112 2.14 -13.96 3.59
C ARG A 112 1.32 -13.47 2.42
N VAL A 113 1.97 -13.09 1.31
CA VAL A 113 1.26 -12.61 0.11
C VAL A 113 0.49 -13.73 -0.58
N CYS A 114 1.01 -14.97 -0.62
CA CYS A 114 0.27 -16.13 -1.12
C CYS A 114 -1.03 -16.34 -0.32
N LYS A 115 -0.94 -16.27 1.01
CA LYS A 115 -2.13 -16.38 1.86
C LYS A 115 -3.14 -15.26 1.59
N LEU A 116 -2.65 -14.01 1.46
CA LEU A 116 -3.53 -12.90 1.09
C LEU A 116 -4.18 -13.14 -0.28
N GLN A 117 -3.41 -13.60 -1.27
CA GLN A 117 -3.92 -13.89 -2.61
C GLN A 117 -5.07 -14.91 -2.60
N GLU A 118 -4.95 -15.96 -1.77
CA GLU A 118 -6.03 -16.94 -1.56
C GLU A 118 -7.27 -16.27 -0.95
N ASP A 119 -7.07 -15.46 0.10
CA ASP A 119 -8.12 -14.74 0.81
C ASP A 119 -8.87 -13.72 -0.10
N VAL A 120 -8.17 -13.06 -1.03
CA VAL A 120 -8.73 -12.06 -1.94
C VAL A 120 -9.07 -12.62 -3.33
N SER A 121 -9.13 -13.94 -3.47
CA SER A 121 -9.46 -14.61 -4.72
C SER A 121 -10.80 -14.11 -5.27
N GLY A 122 -10.80 -13.66 -6.54
CA GLY A 122 -11.98 -13.06 -7.18
C GLY A 122 -12.25 -11.58 -6.86
N SER A 123 -11.43 -10.94 -6.02
CA SER A 123 -11.50 -9.49 -5.77
C SER A 123 -10.62 -8.69 -6.75
N CYS A 124 -10.82 -7.36 -6.76
CA CYS A 124 -10.00 -6.42 -7.53
C CYS A 124 -8.51 -6.43 -7.13
N LEU A 125 -8.16 -6.92 -5.93
CA LEU A 125 -6.79 -6.95 -5.40
C LEU A 125 -5.99 -8.18 -5.85
N PHE A 126 -6.62 -9.15 -6.49
CA PHE A 126 -5.92 -10.38 -6.95
C PHE A 126 -4.76 -10.06 -7.92
N ALA A 127 -4.97 -9.11 -8.85
CA ALA A 127 -3.94 -8.70 -9.80
C ALA A 127 -2.74 -8.03 -9.10
N TYR A 128 -2.97 -7.24 -8.05
CA TYR A 128 -1.91 -6.66 -7.22
C TYR A 128 -1.11 -7.76 -6.51
N CYS A 129 -1.77 -8.74 -5.90
CA CYS A 129 -1.07 -9.85 -5.24
C CYS A 129 -0.20 -10.63 -6.23
N ASN A 130 -0.68 -10.89 -7.45
CA ASN A 130 0.12 -11.51 -8.52
C ASN A 130 1.38 -10.69 -8.84
N HIS A 131 1.23 -9.37 -8.99
CA HIS A 131 2.36 -8.49 -9.25
C HIS A 131 3.39 -8.55 -8.11
N VAL A 132 2.95 -8.44 -6.86
CA VAL A 132 3.84 -8.49 -5.69
C VAL A 132 4.58 -9.83 -5.62
N LEU A 133 3.88 -10.96 -5.82
CA LEU A 133 4.49 -12.29 -5.85
C LEU A 133 5.52 -12.42 -6.97
N GLU A 134 5.24 -11.89 -8.14
CA GLU A 134 6.20 -11.90 -9.25
C GLU A 134 7.48 -11.11 -8.88
N GLN A 135 7.34 -9.93 -8.26
CA GLN A 135 8.48 -9.13 -7.82
C GLN A 135 9.30 -9.83 -6.73
N LEU A 136 8.63 -10.41 -5.72
CA LEU A 136 9.29 -11.13 -4.65
C LEU A 136 10.01 -12.39 -5.17
N ASN A 137 9.39 -13.17 -6.06
CA ASN A 137 10.01 -14.35 -6.67
C ASN A 137 11.23 -14.03 -7.54
N LYS A 138 11.33 -12.78 -8.04
CA LYS A 138 12.53 -12.25 -8.71
C LYS A 138 13.60 -11.72 -7.75
N GLY A 139 13.38 -11.84 -6.45
CA GLY A 139 14.29 -11.32 -5.42
C GLY A 139 14.28 -9.80 -5.28
N ASN A 140 13.29 -9.08 -5.81
CA ASN A 140 13.16 -7.65 -5.63
C ASN A 140 12.69 -7.31 -4.21
N THR A 141 13.22 -6.20 -3.66
CA THR A 141 12.90 -5.74 -2.29
C THR A 141 11.92 -4.58 -2.24
N LYS A 142 11.52 -4.03 -3.40
CA LYS A 142 10.64 -2.86 -3.45
C LYS A 142 9.31 -3.10 -2.72
N GLU A 143 8.73 -4.29 -2.90
CA GLU A 143 7.44 -4.67 -2.27
C GLU A 143 7.62 -5.40 -0.92
N LEU A 144 8.87 -5.67 -0.51
CA LEU A 144 9.14 -6.48 0.69
C LEU A 144 8.58 -5.83 1.96
N SER A 145 8.77 -4.53 2.15
CA SER A 145 8.28 -3.82 3.32
C SER A 145 6.75 -3.83 3.43
N LYS A 146 6.04 -3.75 2.30
CA LYS A 146 4.58 -3.86 2.26
C LYS A 146 4.10 -5.28 2.55
N ALA A 147 4.83 -6.29 2.03
CA ALA A 147 4.54 -7.70 2.27
C ALA A 147 4.82 -8.14 3.71
N GLU A 148 5.65 -7.40 4.44
CA GLU A 148 5.94 -7.61 5.86
C GLU A 148 4.99 -6.87 6.80
N ASP A 149 4.30 -5.84 6.32
CA ASP A 149 3.36 -5.06 7.12
C ASP A 149 2.02 -5.81 7.25
N GLU A 150 1.85 -6.49 8.38
CA GLU A 150 0.66 -7.30 8.68
C GLU A 150 -0.61 -6.45 8.73
N GLU A 151 -0.52 -5.19 9.19
CA GLU A 151 -1.67 -4.29 9.22
C GLU A 151 -2.05 -3.84 7.79
N PHE A 152 -1.07 -3.63 6.91
CA PHE A 152 -1.35 -3.36 5.51
C PHE A 152 -2.04 -4.55 4.83
N LEU A 153 -1.55 -5.77 5.03
CA LEU A 153 -2.16 -6.98 4.47
C LEU A 153 -3.58 -7.20 5.02
N LYS A 154 -3.80 -6.96 6.32
CA LYS A 154 -5.12 -6.98 6.95
C LYS A 154 -6.05 -5.93 6.33
N CYS A 155 -5.53 -4.73 6.04
CA CYS A 155 -6.29 -3.67 5.38
C CYS A 155 -6.75 -4.09 3.98
N LEU A 156 -5.85 -4.67 3.16
CA LEU A 156 -6.20 -5.15 1.83
C LEU A 156 -7.27 -6.26 1.88
N LYS A 157 -7.15 -7.18 2.82
CA LYS A 157 -8.17 -8.21 3.03
C LYS A 157 -9.52 -7.60 3.42
N ALA A 158 -9.54 -6.68 4.39
CA ALA A 158 -10.76 -6.01 4.81
C ALA A 158 -11.43 -5.23 3.66
N LEU A 159 -10.63 -4.64 2.76
CA LEU A 159 -11.13 -3.97 1.57
C LEU A 159 -11.76 -4.97 0.58
N ALA A 160 -11.13 -6.12 0.36
CA ALA A 160 -11.67 -7.18 -0.50
C ALA A 160 -12.98 -7.77 0.04
N ASP A 161 -13.16 -7.78 1.36
CA ASP A 161 -14.33 -8.32 2.06
C ASP A 161 -15.51 -7.33 2.12
N LEU A 162 -15.34 -6.07 1.67
CA LEU A 162 -16.42 -5.08 1.66
C LEU A 162 -17.57 -5.51 0.78
N LYS A 163 -18.77 -5.64 1.36
CA LYS A 163 -20.01 -5.98 0.63
C LYS A 163 -20.78 -4.75 0.18
N GLU A 164 -20.64 -3.67 0.95
CA GLU A 164 -21.31 -2.38 0.69
C GLU A 164 -20.32 -1.24 0.90
N PRO A 165 -20.52 -0.11 0.21
CA PRO A 165 -19.67 1.07 0.40
C PRO A 165 -19.67 1.56 1.85
N GLU A 166 -18.52 1.94 2.34
CA GLU A 166 -18.33 2.38 3.72
C GLU A 166 -17.53 3.69 3.79
N TRP A 167 -17.82 4.49 4.81
CA TRP A 167 -17.08 5.72 5.07
C TRP A 167 -15.63 5.43 5.45
N LYS A 168 -14.68 6.13 4.82
CA LYS A 168 -13.24 5.98 5.06
C LYS A 168 -12.86 5.96 6.55
N ARG A 169 -13.48 6.83 7.37
CA ARG A 169 -13.21 6.86 8.82
C ARG A 169 -13.81 5.67 9.56
N VAL A 170 -14.95 5.16 9.13
CA VAL A 170 -15.59 3.98 9.72
C VAL A 170 -14.78 2.73 9.37
N PHE A 171 -14.43 2.57 8.09
CA PHE A 171 -13.53 1.53 7.63
C PHE A 171 -12.22 1.51 8.43
N SER A 172 -11.56 2.68 8.55
CA SER A 172 -10.34 2.81 9.33
C SER A 172 -10.51 2.34 10.78
N SER A 173 -11.60 2.75 11.45
CA SER A 173 -11.86 2.37 12.85
C SER A 173 -12.16 0.89 13.05
N LYS A 174 -12.65 0.20 12.02
CA LYS A 174 -12.91 -1.25 12.07
C LYS A 174 -11.65 -2.07 11.84
N VAL A 175 -10.74 -1.57 11.01
CA VAL A 175 -9.54 -2.31 10.59
C VAL A 175 -8.38 -2.10 11.53
N PHE A 176 -8.20 -0.86 12.02
CA PHE A 176 -7.02 -0.44 12.75
C PHE A 176 -7.30 -0.10 14.20
N GLU A 177 -6.31 -0.35 15.04
CA GLU A 177 -6.23 0.16 16.39
C GLU A 177 -5.50 1.51 16.43
N LYS A 178 -5.41 2.12 17.62
CA LYS A 178 -4.62 3.34 17.80
C LYS A 178 -3.14 3.06 17.51
N LYS A 179 -2.53 3.86 16.64
CA LYS A 179 -1.11 3.71 16.26
C LYS A 179 -0.37 5.00 16.56
N ASN A 180 0.59 4.95 17.47
CA ASN A 180 1.24 6.14 18.03
C ASN A 180 0.16 7.11 18.57
N ASP A 181 0.20 8.39 18.12
CA ASP A 181 -0.80 9.41 18.49
C ASP A 181 -1.97 9.54 17.50
N ILE A 182 -2.08 8.58 16.53
CA ILE A 182 -3.13 8.59 15.51
C ILE A 182 -4.32 7.77 15.99
N THR A 183 -5.51 8.39 16.01
CA THR A 183 -6.75 7.69 16.34
C THR A 183 -7.11 6.65 15.28
N PRO A 184 -7.77 5.53 15.64
CA PRO A 184 -8.15 4.47 14.70
C PRO A 184 -8.81 4.97 13.42
N SER A 185 -9.71 5.96 13.53
CA SER A 185 -10.43 6.56 12.40
C SER A 185 -9.56 7.31 11.38
N LYS A 186 -8.30 7.59 11.72
CA LYS A 186 -7.36 8.33 10.87
C LYS A 186 -6.14 7.51 10.44
N VAL A 187 -5.98 6.28 10.92
CA VAL A 187 -4.82 5.42 10.60
C VAL A 187 -4.78 5.11 9.11
N PHE A 188 -5.91 4.71 8.53
CA PHE A 188 -6.00 4.46 7.09
C PHE A 188 -5.53 5.68 6.28
N GLU A 189 -6.14 6.83 6.49
CA GLU A 189 -5.85 8.05 5.73
C GLU A 189 -4.39 8.51 5.85
N ARG A 190 -3.81 8.41 7.06
CA ARG A 190 -2.47 8.95 7.33
C ARG A 190 -1.33 8.01 7.01
N ILE A 191 -1.57 6.69 7.03
CA ILE A 191 -0.50 5.70 6.93
C ILE A 191 -0.68 4.82 5.69
N TYR A 192 -1.88 4.30 5.44
CA TYR A 192 -2.09 3.22 4.49
C TYR A 192 -2.74 3.64 3.17
N GLN A 193 -3.46 4.77 3.13
CA GLN A 193 -4.23 5.20 1.96
C GLN A 193 -3.41 5.21 0.68
N GLY A 194 -2.22 5.83 0.69
CA GLY A 194 -1.37 5.88 -0.50
C GLY A 194 -0.95 4.49 -1.00
N ALA A 195 -0.57 3.59 -0.08
CA ALA A 195 -0.18 2.22 -0.44
C ALA A 195 -1.38 1.40 -0.96
N VAL A 196 -2.58 1.62 -0.41
CA VAL A 196 -3.83 0.97 -0.87
C VAL A 196 -4.21 1.49 -2.26
N ILE A 197 -4.14 2.80 -2.51
CA ILE A 197 -4.39 3.38 -3.84
C ILE A 197 -3.44 2.78 -4.87
N GLU A 198 -2.14 2.67 -4.57
CA GLU A 198 -1.19 2.02 -5.46
C GLU A 198 -1.56 0.55 -5.74
N ALA A 199 -2.09 -0.18 -4.75
CA ALA A 199 -2.58 -1.54 -4.95
C ALA A 199 -3.85 -1.58 -5.83
N LEU A 200 -4.76 -0.62 -5.67
CA LEU A 200 -6.00 -0.53 -6.44
C LEU A 200 -5.79 -0.12 -7.90
N LYS A 201 -4.67 0.50 -8.23
CA LYS A 201 -4.30 0.78 -9.64
C LYS A 201 -4.10 -0.49 -10.49
N TYR A 202 -3.99 -1.66 -9.89
CA TYR A 202 -3.98 -2.95 -10.58
C TYR A 202 -5.39 -3.50 -10.85
N SER A 203 -6.42 -2.83 -10.34
CA SER A 203 -7.82 -3.22 -10.55
C SER A 203 -8.29 -2.91 -11.98
N PRO A 204 -9.16 -3.75 -12.58
CA PRO A 204 -9.83 -3.43 -13.83
C PRO A 204 -10.73 -2.19 -13.78
N GLN A 205 -11.06 -1.71 -12.59
CA GLN A 205 -11.89 -0.52 -12.37
C GLN A 205 -11.08 0.78 -12.34
N TYR A 206 -9.75 0.70 -12.39
CA TYR A 206 -8.87 1.85 -12.41
C TYR A 206 -8.78 2.47 -13.81
N ASP A 207 -8.86 3.80 -13.88
CA ASP A 207 -8.57 4.62 -15.05
C ASP A 207 -7.52 5.69 -14.69
N GLU A 208 -6.59 5.99 -15.61
CA GLU A 208 -5.48 6.93 -15.38
C GLU A 208 -5.95 8.37 -15.04
N GLY A 209 -7.20 8.72 -15.37
CA GLY A 209 -7.79 10.03 -15.04
C GLY A 209 -8.34 10.14 -13.61
N MET A 210 -8.47 9.03 -12.88
CA MET A 210 -9.10 9.03 -11.56
C MET A 210 -8.25 9.70 -10.49
N SER A 211 -8.88 10.55 -9.67
CA SER A 211 -8.32 11.05 -8.41
C SER A 211 -8.28 9.95 -7.35
N ASP A 212 -7.50 10.17 -6.29
CA ASP A 212 -7.38 9.22 -5.18
C ASP A 212 -8.74 8.86 -4.54
N ASP A 213 -9.62 9.87 -4.38
CA ASP A 213 -10.94 9.66 -3.79
C ASP A 213 -11.89 8.90 -4.74
N GLU A 214 -11.74 9.08 -6.05
CA GLU A 214 -12.49 8.31 -7.06
C GLU A 214 -12.05 6.86 -7.11
N ILE A 215 -10.72 6.60 -7.02
CA ILE A 215 -10.19 5.24 -6.91
C ILE A 215 -10.76 4.54 -5.68
N LEU A 216 -10.74 5.21 -4.53
CA LEU A 216 -11.28 4.67 -3.29
C LEU A 216 -12.80 4.42 -3.38
N ALA A 217 -13.55 5.37 -3.94
CA ALA A 217 -15.00 5.26 -4.10
C ALA A 217 -15.40 4.13 -5.05
N ALA A 218 -14.68 3.93 -6.15
CA ALA A 218 -14.89 2.80 -7.07
C ALA A 218 -14.73 1.43 -6.38
N HIS A 219 -13.96 1.40 -5.27
CA HIS A 219 -13.74 0.19 -4.48
C HIS A 219 -14.46 0.21 -3.11
N GLY A 220 -15.49 1.05 -2.98
CA GLY A 220 -16.38 1.05 -1.83
C GLY A 220 -15.90 1.88 -0.62
N ILE A 221 -14.82 2.64 -0.71
CA ILE A 221 -14.38 3.55 0.37
C ILE A 221 -14.79 4.98 0.05
N LEU A 222 -15.73 5.52 0.82
CA LEU A 222 -16.28 6.86 0.61
C LEU A 222 -15.56 7.89 1.48
N SER A 223 -15.07 8.97 0.85
CA SER A 223 -14.36 10.07 1.53
C SER A 223 -15.30 11.15 2.04
N TYR A 224 -16.34 11.43 1.31
CA TYR A 224 -17.37 12.42 1.63
C TYR A 224 -18.75 11.97 1.14
N SER A 225 -19.79 12.58 1.67
CA SER A 225 -21.15 12.32 1.21
C SER A 225 -21.28 12.76 -0.24
N GLN A 226 -21.69 11.83 -1.08
CA GLN A 226 -22.05 12.17 -2.44
C GLN A 226 -23.30 13.06 -2.41
N THR A 227 -23.26 14.13 -3.15
CA THR A 227 -24.37 15.06 -3.30
C THR A 227 -24.56 15.33 -4.78
N LEU A 228 -25.82 15.33 -5.22
CA LEU A 228 -26.19 15.86 -6.52
C LEU A 228 -26.65 17.30 -6.34
N GLU A 229 -26.10 18.19 -7.14
CA GLU A 229 -26.41 19.60 -7.09
C GLU A 229 -26.83 20.09 -8.48
N TRP A 230 -27.96 20.82 -8.54
CA TRP A 230 -28.45 21.37 -9.81
C TRP A 230 -29.16 22.75 -9.65
N LYS A 231 -29.19 23.51 -10.73
CA LYS A 231 -30.04 24.68 -10.94
C LYS A 231 -30.95 24.37 -12.12
N GLY A 232 -32.25 24.50 -11.94
CA GLY A 232 -33.25 24.23 -12.97
C GLY A 232 -34.53 23.63 -12.44
N ALA A 233 -35.51 23.52 -13.32
CA ALA A 233 -36.82 23.01 -12.98
C ALA A 233 -36.92 21.50 -12.98
N VAL A 234 -36.74 20.90 -11.80
CA VAL A 234 -36.89 19.46 -11.55
C VAL A 234 -37.97 19.23 -10.52
N GLU A 235 -38.86 18.29 -10.79
CA GLU A 235 -39.74 17.71 -9.78
C GLU A 235 -39.20 16.37 -9.35
N TYR A 236 -39.30 16.02 -8.08
CA TYR A 236 -39.01 14.64 -7.63
C TYR A 236 -40.03 14.20 -6.58
N CYS A 237 -40.30 12.90 -6.55
CA CYS A 237 -41.04 12.29 -5.46
C CYS A 237 -40.12 11.35 -4.71
N MET A 238 -40.36 11.17 -3.42
CA MET A 238 -39.64 10.18 -2.59
C MET A 238 -40.33 8.83 -2.73
N THR A 239 -39.54 7.76 -2.59
CA THR A 239 -40.07 6.42 -2.39
C THR A 239 -40.12 6.09 -0.90
N ASP A 240 -41.10 5.27 -0.50
CA ASP A 240 -41.15 4.68 0.84
C ASP A 240 -40.11 3.55 0.98
N ARG A 241 -40.06 2.93 2.18
CA ARG A 241 -39.13 1.81 2.47
C ARG A 241 -39.34 0.56 1.60
N ASN A 242 -40.48 0.47 0.92
CA ASN A 242 -40.83 -0.64 0.02
C ASN A 242 -40.56 -0.28 -1.44
N GLY A 243 -40.03 0.90 -1.73
CA GLY A 243 -39.76 1.39 -3.09
C GLY A 243 -41.00 1.97 -3.79
N THR A 244 -42.13 2.18 -3.07
CA THR A 244 -43.35 2.75 -3.66
C THR A 244 -43.23 4.27 -3.63
N ALA A 245 -43.50 4.91 -4.79
CA ALA A 245 -43.45 6.37 -4.90
C ALA A 245 -44.53 7.03 -4.00
N ILE A 246 -44.06 8.01 -3.21
CA ILE A 246 -44.97 8.87 -2.42
C ILE A 246 -45.54 9.91 -3.38
N GLU A 247 -46.88 10.04 -3.41
CA GLU A 247 -47.56 10.92 -4.38
C GLU A 247 -47.20 12.42 -4.28
N LYS A 248 -46.62 12.83 -3.13
CA LYS A 248 -46.23 14.25 -2.93
C LYS A 248 -44.93 14.55 -3.69
N LYS A 249 -45.06 15.41 -4.69
CA LYS A 249 -43.93 15.94 -5.44
C LYS A 249 -43.29 17.11 -4.74
N ILE A 250 -41.98 17.20 -4.87
CA ILE A 250 -41.17 18.34 -4.46
C ILE A 250 -40.70 19.04 -5.75
N ASP A 251 -41.10 20.30 -5.89
CA ASP A 251 -40.77 21.15 -7.05
C ASP A 251 -39.58 22.05 -6.70
N THR A 252 -38.52 22.02 -7.52
CA THR A 252 -37.32 22.82 -7.32
C THR A 252 -37.27 24.06 -8.25
N SER A 253 -38.30 24.35 -9.03
CA SER A 253 -38.32 25.45 -9.98
C SER A 253 -38.11 26.84 -9.34
N LEU A 254 -38.39 26.97 -8.04
CA LEU A 254 -38.18 28.22 -7.29
C LEU A 254 -36.80 28.29 -6.60
N ASN A 255 -35.99 27.24 -6.70
CA ASN A 255 -34.65 27.18 -6.12
C ASN A 255 -33.62 27.80 -7.08
N TYR A 256 -33.74 29.09 -7.35
CA TYR A 256 -32.91 29.81 -8.33
C TYR A 256 -31.41 29.71 -8.08
N TYR A 257 -30.97 29.50 -6.82
CA TYR A 257 -29.57 29.38 -6.44
C TYR A 257 -29.05 27.94 -6.42
N GLY A 258 -29.93 26.97 -6.66
CA GLY A 258 -29.60 25.55 -6.73
C GLY A 258 -30.28 24.70 -5.65
N THR A 259 -30.31 23.42 -5.94
CA THR A 259 -30.80 22.36 -5.05
C THR A 259 -29.67 21.34 -4.83
N VAL A 260 -29.50 20.88 -3.59
CA VAL A 260 -28.54 19.87 -3.23
C VAL A 260 -29.27 18.69 -2.58
N LEU A 261 -29.12 17.50 -3.12
CA LEU A 261 -29.58 16.28 -2.46
C LEU A 261 -28.38 15.43 -2.05
N ASN A 262 -28.42 14.89 -0.83
CA ASN A 262 -27.41 13.92 -0.37
C ASN A 262 -27.69 12.52 -0.94
N ALA A 263 -26.68 11.63 -0.87
CA ALA A 263 -26.74 10.28 -1.41
C ALA A 263 -27.96 9.48 -0.91
N GLN A 264 -28.32 9.59 0.38
CA GLN A 264 -29.45 8.87 0.95
C GLN A 264 -30.79 9.34 0.35
N THR A 265 -30.94 10.64 0.16
CA THR A 265 -32.15 11.21 -0.48
C THR A 265 -32.21 10.80 -1.95
N LEU A 266 -31.06 10.80 -2.66
CA LEU A 266 -31.00 10.37 -4.07
C LEU A 266 -31.39 8.91 -4.27
N GLU A 267 -31.03 8.02 -3.35
CA GLU A 267 -31.42 6.61 -3.40
C GLU A 267 -32.95 6.39 -3.38
N HIS A 268 -33.66 7.36 -2.80
CA HIS A 268 -35.11 7.29 -2.63
C HIS A 268 -35.87 8.37 -3.42
N ALA A 269 -35.17 9.17 -4.24
CA ALA A 269 -35.76 10.22 -5.07
C ALA A 269 -35.95 9.70 -6.51
N VAL A 270 -37.12 9.98 -7.06
CA VAL A 270 -37.40 9.76 -8.48
C VAL A 270 -37.55 11.11 -9.14
N PRO A 271 -36.49 11.66 -9.78
CA PRO A 271 -36.52 12.95 -10.43
C PRO A 271 -37.29 12.89 -11.76
N THR A 272 -37.94 13.97 -12.10
CA THR A 272 -38.62 14.17 -13.38
C THR A 272 -38.35 15.59 -13.85
N LEU A 273 -37.90 15.75 -15.08
CA LEU A 273 -37.75 17.06 -15.70
C LEU A 273 -39.13 17.69 -15.88
N GLN A 274 -39.26 18.99 -15.52
CA GLN A 274 -40.47 19.73 -15.82
C GLN A 274 -40.58 20.05 -17.31
N LYS A 275 -41.83 20.23 -17.76
CA LYS A 275 -42.08 20.66 -19.11
C LYS A 275 -41.48 22.06 -19.32
N GLY A 276 -40.68 22.23 -20.36
CA GLY A 276 -40.00 23.47 -20.67
C GLY A 276 -38.48 23.41 -20.56
N VAL A 277 -37.94 22.42 -19.84
CA VAL A 277 -36.50 22.20 -19.86
C VAL A 277 -36.08 21.57 -21.20
N GLU A 278 -35.34 22.31 -22.00
CA GLU A 278 -34.90 21.89 -23.35
C GLU A 278 -33.46 21.43 -23.37
N LYS A 279 -32.67 21.82 -22.36
CA LYS A 279 -31.22 21.57 -22.35
C LYS A 279 -30.72 21.16 -20.99
N ILE A 280 -29.81 20.20 -20.96
CA ILE A 280 -29.03 19.77 -19.76
C ILE A 280 -27.57 20.16 -19.99
N ILE A 281 -26.97 20.86 -19.06
CA ILE A 281 -25.58 21.26 -19.09
C ILE A 281 -24.90 20.70 -17.82
N VAL A 282 -23.94 19.82 -18.01
CA VAL A 282 -23.13 19.29 -16.92
C VAL A 282 -21.86 20.13 -16.77
N ILE A 283 -21.57 20.58 -15.56
CA ILE A 283 -20.46 21.49 -15.24
C ILE A 283 -19.58 20.85 -14.18
N GLU A 284 -18.31 20.69 -14.50
CA GLU A 284 -17.32 20.09 -13.60
C GLU A 284 -16.72 21.11 -12.61
N ASN A 285 -16.54 22.36 -13.06
CA ASN A 285 -15.92 23.40 -12.25
C ASN A 285 -16.96 24.11 -11.39
N LYS A 286 -16.79 24.05 -10.05
CA LYS A 286 -17.71 24.64 -9.08
C LYS A 286 -17.93 26.14 -9.28
N ALA A 287 -16.85 26.90 -9.53
CA ALA A 287 -16.97 28.36 -9.75
C ALA A 287 -17.77 28.67 -11.00
N ASN A 288 -17.61 27.92 -12.08
CA ASN A 288 -18.40 28.06 -13.30
C ASN A 288 -19.85 27.72 -13.03
N TYR A 289 -20.14 26.64 -12.30
CA TYR A 289 -21.52 26.29 -11.92
C TYR A 289 -22.16 27.36 -11.06
N GLU A 290 -21.47 27.89 -10.08
CA GLU A 290 -21.99 28.96 -9.23
C GLU A 290 -22.30 30.27 -10.01
N SER A 291 -21.49 30.56 -11.04
CA SER A 291 -21.68 31.74 -11.91
C SER A 291 -22.82 31.62 -12.91
N MET A 292 -23.40 30.43 -13.13
CA MET A 292 -24.56 30.27 -14.01
C MET A 292 -25.77 30.91 -13.39
N GLU A 293 -26.43 31.79 -14.16
CA GLU A 293 -27.74 32.33 -13.81
C GLU A 293 -28.84 31.27 -14.06
N TYR A 294 -29.90 31.32 -13.26
CA TYR A 294 -31.02 30.40 -13.44
C TYR A 294 -31.70 30.68 -14.78
N ASP A 295 -31.91 29.59 -15.55
CA ASP A 295 -32.66 29.62 -16.81
C ASP A 295 -33.74 28.52 -16.74
N PRO A 296 -35.05 28.86 -16.94
CA PRO A 296 -36.12 27.87 -16.86
C PRO A 296 -36.08 26.80 -17.95
N GLU A 297 -35.39 27.07 -19.07
CA GLU A 297 -35.23 26.12 -20.18
C GLU A 297 -33.99 25.26 -20.03
N VAL A 298 -33.12 25.50 -19.03
CA VAL A 298 -31.84 24.80 -18.85
C VAL A 298 -31.75 24.16 -17.48
N LEU A 299 -31.34 22.90 -17.44
CA LEU A 299 -30.91 22.22 -16.22
C LEU A 299 -29.40 22.23 -16.17
N TYR A 300 -28.81 22.96 -15.22
CA TYR A 300 -27.38 22.90 -14.92
C TYR A 300 -27.15 21.89 -13.81
N ILE A 301 -26.28 20.90 -14.04
CA ILE A 301 -25.90 19.88 -13.07
C ILE A 301 -24.42 20.04 -12.74
N PHE A 302 -24.11 20.20 -11.46
CA PHE A 302 -22.72 20.17 -11.00
C PHE A 302 -22.29 18.73 -10.76
N CYS A 303 -21.27 18.28 -11.49
CA CYS A 303 -20.60 17.01 -11.24
C CYS A 303 -19.25 17.27 -10.56
N HIS A 304 -19.00 16.60 -9.47
CA HIS A 304 -17.76 16.73 -8.68
C HIS A 304 -16.54 16.02 -9.34
N GLY A 305 -16.42 16.05 -10.67
CA GLY A 305 -15.44 15.35 -11.49
C GLY A 305 -16.09 14.23 -12.30
N TYR A 306 -16.42 13.10 -11.67
CA TYR A 306 -17.15 12.00 -12.32
C TYR A 306 -18.45 11.70 -11.57
N PHE A 307 -19.49 11.39 -12.33
CA PHE A 307 -20.72 10.87 -11.73
C PHE A 307 -20.48 9.49 -11.14
N SER A 308 -20.90 9.30 -9.90
CA SER A 308 -20.94 7.96 -9.33
C SER A 308 -21.97 7.08 -10.08
N PRO A 309 -21.84 5.76 -10.04
CA PRO A 309 -22.85 4.85 -10.62
C PRO A 309 -24.27 5.09 -10.10
N LYS A 310 -24.41 5.69 -8.91
CA LYS A 310 -25.71 6.05 -8.32
C LYS A 310 -26.30 7.35 -8.90
N GLU A 311 -25.45 8.26 -9.36
CA GLU A 311 -25.86 9.51 -10.00
C GLU A 311 -26.22 9.34 -11.47
N ILE A 312 -25.76 8.24 -12.11
CA ILE A 312 -26.04 7.87 -13.50
C ILE A 312 -27.34 7.06 -13.63
N ARG A 313 -27.82 6.44 -12.56
CA ARG A 313 -29.07 5.68 -12.53
C ARG A 313 -30.28 6.56 -12.35
#